data_363d58460107b3d29e1bab85f04139cc
#
_entry.id   363d58460107b3d29e1bab85f04139cc
#
_cell.length_a   1.000
_cell.length_b   1.000
_cell.length_c   1.000
_cell.angle_alpha   90.00
_cell.angle_beta   90.00
_cell.angle_gamma   90.00
#
_symmetry.space_group_name_H-M   'P 1'
#
loop_
_entity.id
_entity.type
_entity.pdbx_description
1 polymer ?
#
loop_
_entity_poly.entity_id
_entity_poly.type
_entity_poly.pdbx_seq_one_letter_code
_entity_poly.pdbx_strand_id
1 'polypeptide(L)'
;KEYELDLSWNVGAVSPIGYGRVNDMTINTSLDDMRSNYNCIFLRNTFEIIEGEIPSVININYFADDGFILWINGKEVERHNFIGDPSIEAKASRSGTEGKLHEITVNNPGAFLIEGINTIAVQLFNSSTNNSDLGFDIEIVRPKLDEAIYTPSPGSRNTAFSSNAPPNIRKVKHFPKVPSSEDPVVISAKVTDLDGVGSVTLEYCVVSAGSYVPAKLPHPVPNIPVNSPQLENPKYEEGWVSVLMNDKGEGGDLQARDDVYSVTLPVNKH
;
A
#
# COMPACT_ATOMS: atom_id res chain seq x y z
N LYS A 1 26.50 0.13 0.30
CA LYS A 1 26.59 0.77 1.64
C LYS A 1 25.21 0.70 2.24
N GLU A 2 25.04 -0.04 3.32
CA GLU A 2 23.87 0.06 4.17
C GLU A 2 23.79 1.48 4.70
N TYR A 3 22.76 2.19 4.33
CA TYR A 3 22.44 3.49 4.92
C TYR A 3 21.60 3.21 6.17
N GLU A 4 22.24 3.15 7.33
CA GLU A 4 21.52 3.25 8.59
C GLU A 4 20.77 4.59 8.61
N LEU A 5 19.52 4.57 9.08
CA LEU A 5 18.77 5.79 9.39
C LEU A 5 19.50 6.49 10.53
N ASP A 6 20.30 7.44 10.16
CA ASP A 6 20.97 8.31 11.11
C ASP A 6 19.95 9.32 11.66
N LEU A 7 20.09 9.68 12.92
CA LEU A 7 19.19 10.59 13.63
C LEU A 7 19.23 12.04 13.08
N SER A 8 20.06 12.33 12.08
CA SER A 8 20.14 13.62 11.41
C SER A 8 19.05 13.86 10.38
N TRP A 9 18.29 12.82 9.98
CA TRP A 9 17.19 12.98 9.05
C TRP A 9 15.96 13.62 9.70
N ASN A 10 15.43 14.66 9.07
CA ASN A 10 14.12 15.19 9.44
C ASN A 10 13.04 14.16 9.03
N VAL A 11 12.24 13.72 9.99
CA VAL A 11 11.20 12.73 9.79
C VAL A 11 9.82 13.37 9.72
N GLY A 12 8.87 12.72 9.04
CA GLY A 12 7.49 13.18 8.97
C GLY A 12 7.18 14.15 7.83
N ALA A 13 8.11 14.35 6.89
CA ALA A 13 7.83 15.12 5.69
C ALA A 13 6.76 14.41 4.84
N VAL A 14 5.77 15.17 4.39
CA VAL A 14 4.65 14.71 3.56
C VAL A 14 4.69 15.44 2.23
N SER A 15 4.62 14.69 1.14
CA SER A 15 4.52 15.19 -0.23
C SER A 15 3.13 15.84 -0.49
N PRO A 16 3.01 16.85 -1.35
CA PRO A 16 4.07 17.56 -2.06
C PRO A 16 5.02 18.38 -1.15
N ILE A 17 6.30 18.38 -1.52
CA ILE A 17 7.37 19.06 -0.79
C ILE A 17 7.89 20.22 -1.61
N GLY A 18 8.14 21.38 -1.02
CA GLY A 18 8.67 22.52 -1.74
C GLY A 18 8.54 23.85 -1.03
N TYR A 19 8.68 24.94 -1.76
CA TYR A 19 8.44 26.30 -1.29
C TYR A 19 8.01 27.22 -2.45
N GLY A 20 7.49 28.39 -2.10
CA GLY A 20 7.04 29.36 -3.09
C GLY A 20 5.71 29.00 -3.72
N ARG A 21 5.43 29.50 -4.91
CA ARG A 21 4.20 29.23 -5.63
C ARG A 21 4.49 28.33 -6.83
N VAL A 22 4.12 27.10 -6.71
CA VAL A 22 4.28 26.09 -7.74
C VAL A 22 2.89 25.78 -8.32
N ASN A 23 2.47 26.56 -9.30
CA ASN A 23 1.14 26.48 -9.94
C ASN A 23 -0.01 26.25 -8.94
N ASP A 24 -0.84 25.23 -9.17
CA ASP A 24 -1.99 24.88 -8.32
C ASP A 24 -1.63 23.81 -7.26
N MET A 25 -0.32 23.54 -7.03
CA MET A 25 0.11 22.55 -6.06
C MET A 25 0.00 23.12 -4.63
N THR A 26 -0.65 22.36 -3.77
CA THR A 26 -0.65 22.64 -2.33
C THR A 26 0.56 21.94 -1.69
N ILE A 27 1.54 22.72 -1.23
CA ILE A 27 2.72 22.19 -0.55
C ILE A 27 2.33 21.75 0.86
N ASN A 28 2.60 20.50 1.20
CA ASN A 28 2.35 19.94 2.53
C ASN A 28 3.56 20.07 3.46
N THR A 29 4.76 19.96 2.90
CA THR A 29 6.01 20.21 3.64
C THR A 29 6.75 21.38 3.02
N SER A 30 6.82 22.49 3.76
CA SER A 30 7.50 23.71 3.31
C SER A 30 9.00 23.65 3.56
N LEU A 31 9.78 24.11 2.57
CA LEU A 31 11.23 24.26 2.60
C LEU A 31 11.61 25.75 2.62
N ASP A 32 11.00 26.53 3.52
CA ASP A 32 11.14 27.99 3.56
C ASP A 32 12.58 28.45 3.78
N ASP A 33 13.41 27.61 4.36
CA ASP A 33 14.83 27.86 4.61
C ASP A 33 15.73 27.59 3.38
N MET A 34 15.22 26.98 2.31
CA MET A 34 16.01 26.60 1.16
C MET A 34 16.46 27.82 0.33
N ARG A 35 15.56 28.79 0.15
CA ARG A 35 15.83 29.96 -0.67
C ARG A 35 17.01 30.77 -0.15
N SER A 36 17.97 31.06 -1.00
CA SER A 36 19.23 31.75 -0.73
C SER A 36 20.24 30.98 0.14
N ASN A 37 19.97 29.73 0.49
CA ASN A 37 20.85 28.92 1.34
C ASN A 37 21.46 27.72 0.62
N TYR A 38 20.64 26.87 -0.05
CA TYR A 38 21.12 25.65 -0.70
C TYR A 38 20.29 25.31 -1.94
N ASN A 39 20.85 24.46 -2.81
CA ASN A 39 20.23 24.11 -4.10
C ASN A 39 19.65 22.70 -4.15
N CYS A 40 19.95 21.84 -3.19
CA CYS A 40 19.44 20.50 -3.22
C CYS A 40 19.07 19.96 -1.85
N ILE A 41 18.17 19.00 -1.84
CA ILE A 41 17.79 18.21 -0.67
C ILE A 41 17.78 16.74 -1.03
N PHE A 42 17.87 15.91 0.00
CA PHE A 42 17.72 14.46 -0.10
C PHE A 42 16.43 14.04 0.57
N LEU A 43 15.66 13.22 -0.14
CA LEU A 43 14.44 12.62 0.35
C LEU A 43 14.59 11.10 0.37
N ARG A 44 13.98 10.45 1.34
CA ARG A 44 14.01 9.00 1.46
C ARG A 44 12.70 8.49 2.04
N ASN A 45 12.23 7.38 1.49
CA ASN A 45 11.09 6.65 2.01
C ASN A 45 11.27 5.15 1.74
N THR A 46 10.42 4.33 2.34
CA THR A 46 10.39 2.90 2.10
C THR A 46 8.98 2.45 1.73
N PHE A 47 8.90 1.37 0.96
CA PHE A 47 7.66 0.67 0.65
C PHE A 47 7.91 -0.82 0.63
N GLU A 48 6.87 -1.61 0.83
CA GLU A 48 6.95 -3.06 0.92
C GLU A 48 6.32 -3.71 -0.31
N ILE A 49 6.94 -4.77 -0.78
CA ILE A 49 6.40 -5.67 -1.80
C ILE A 49 6.20 -7.03 -1.16
N ILE A 50 4.97 -7.53 -1.23
CA ILE A 50 4.59 -8.84 -0.71
C ILE A 50 5.30 -9.94 -1.51
N GLU A 51 5.65 -11.03 -0.84
CA GLU A 51 6.26 -12.20 -1.48
C GLU A 51 5.47 -12.68 -2.69
N GLY A 52 6.14 -12.91 -3.80
CA GLY A 52 5.53 -13.31 -5.08
C GLY A 52 4.87 -12.16 -5.87
N GLU A 53 4.90 -10.92 -5.37
CA GLU A 53 4.18 -9.80 -6.00
C GLU A 53 5.08 -8.75 -6.65
N ILE A 54 6.33 -9.09 -6.99
CA ILE A 54 7.16 -8.17 -7.79
C ILE A 54 6.49 -7.94 -9.14
N PRO A 55 6.05 -6.71 -9.45
CA PRO A 55 5.34 -6.45 -10.70
C PRO A 55 6.29 -6.53 -11.90
N SER A 56 5.77 -6.90 -13.07
CA SER A 56 6.53 -6.87 -14.33
C SER A 56 6.71 -5.46 -14.88
N VAL A 57 5.87 -4.52 -14.45
CA VAL A 57 5.87 -3.11 -14.85
C VAL A 57 5.45 -2.26 -13.67
N ILE A 58 6.04 -1.08 -13.50
CA ILE A 58 5.55 -0.02 -12.62
C ILE A 58 5.44 1.28 -13.41
N ASN A 59 4.46 2.10 -13.07
CA ASN A 59 4.38 3.49 -13.52
C ASN A 59 4.82 4.40 -12.38
N ILE A 60 5.59 5.42 -12.71
CA ILE A 60 6.00 6.45 -11.76
C ILE A 60 5.45 7.77 -12.27
N ASN A 61 4.51 8.32 -11.52
CA ASN A 61 3.95 9.64 -11.74
C ASN A 61 4.74 10.62 -10.90
N TYR A 62 5.20 11.71 -11.48
CA TYR A 62 5.91 12.73 -10.72
C TYR A 62 5.63 14.13 -11.23
N PHE A 63 5.76 15.05 -10.32
CA PHE A 63 5.85 16.47 -10.56
C PHE A 63 7.21 16.95 -10.04
N ALA A 64 7.95 17.70 -10.83
CA ALA A 64 9.23 18.25 -10.40
C ALA A 64 9.46 19.64 -11.01
N ASP A 65 9.68 20.57 -10.14
CA ASP A 65 10.17 21.90 -10.38
C ASP A 65 11.34 22.17 -9.41
N ASP A 66 12.60 22.13 -9.81
CA ASP A 66 13.16 22.11 -11.20
C ASP A 66 13.59 20.71 -11.68
N GLY A 67 14.35 19.95 -10.88
CA GLY A 67 14.94 18.69 -11.31
C GLY A 67 15.19 17.70 -10.18
N PHE A 68 15.36 16.42 -10.52
CA PHE A 68 15.65 15.39 -9.53
C PHE A 68 16.40 14.20 -10.14
N ILE A 69 16.95 13.37 -9.26
CA ILE A 69 17.37 11.99 -9.55
C ILE A 69 16.64 11.06 -8.58
N LEU A 70 16.11 9.97 -9.11
CA LEU A 70 15.41 8.93 -8.36
C LEU A 70 16.21 7.65 -8.34
N TRP A 71 16.41 7.08 -7.16
CA TRP A 71 16.96 5.74 -6.97
C TRP A 71 15.95 4.86 -6.24
N ILE A 72 15.90 3.60 -6.63
CA ILE A 72 15.24 2.54 -5.87
C ILE A 72 16.27 1.47 -5.57
N ASN A 73 16.42 1.12 -4.29
CA ASN A 73 17.43 0.17 -3.80
C ASN A 73 18.86 0.47 -4.31
N GLY A 74 19.18 1.77 -4.41
CA GLY A 74 20.50 2.23 -4.87
C GLY A 74 20.71 2.22 -6.39
N LYS A 75 19.73 1.75 -7.16
CA LYS A 75 19.76 1.82 -8.62
C LYS A 75 19.06 3.07 -9.12
N GLU A 76 19.71 3.85 -9.94
CA GLU A 76 19.10 5.01 -10.61
C GLU A 76 17.99 4.53 -11.56
N VAL A 77 16.78 5.07 -11.37
CA VAL A 77 15.57 4.71 -12.12
C VAL A 77 15.15 5.83 -13.06
N GLU A 78 15.29 7.08 -12.59
CA GLU A 78 14.91 8.25 -13.38
C GLU A 78 15.81 9.43 -13.05
N ARG A 79 16.01 10.28 -14.05
CA ARG A 79 16.73 11.53 -13.93
C ARG A 79 16.03 12.62 -14.76
N HIS A 80 15.49 13.59 -14.05
CA HIS A 80 14.77 14.69 -14.68
C HIS A 80 15.54 16.00 -14.53
N ASN A 81 15.74 16.70 -15.64
CA ASN A 81 16.35 18.04 -15.71
C ASN A 81 17.68 18.18 -14.95
N PHE A 82 18.49 17.12 -14.94
CA PHE A 82 19.80 17.11 -14.31
C PHE A 82 20.82 16.39 -15.20
N ILE A 83 22.01 16.98 -15.37
CA ILE A 83 23.12 16.44 -16.16
C ILE A 83 24.38 16.46 -15.30
N GLY A 84 25.14 15.37 -15.34
CA GLY A 84 26.39 15.22 -14.61
C GLY A 84 26.30 14.33 -13.38
N ASP A 85 27.31 14.40 -12.52
CA ASP A 85 27.38 13.60 -11.30
C ASP A 85 26.67 14.29 -10.14
N PRO A 86 25.87 13.56 -9.36
CA PRO A 86 25.18 14.14 -8.21
C PRO A 86 26.16 14.57 -7.13
N SER A 87 25.96 15.77 -6.59
CA SER A 87 26.71 16.30 -5.46
C SER A 87 25.81 17.16 -4.58
N ILE A 88 26.24 17.49 -3.38
CA ILE A 88 25.49 18.35 -2.45
C ILE A 88 25.37 19.81 -2.94
N GLU A 89 26.23 20.22 -3.87
CA GLU A 89 26.23 21.56 -4.48
C GLU A 89 25.58 21.57 -5.86
N ALA A 90 25.09 20.40 -6.31
CA ALA A 90 24.48 20.27 -7.62
C ALA A 90 23.18 21.08 -7.71
N LYS A 91 22.84 21.47 -8.92
CA LYS A 91 21.62 22.20 -9.25
C LYS A 91 21.01 21.66 -10.55
N ALA A 92 19.73 21.89 -10.74
CA ALA A 92 19.05 21.53 -11.97
C ALA A 92 19.71 22.23 -13.18
N SER A 93 19.65 21.57 -14.33
CA SER A 93 20.29 22.04 -15.58
C SER A 93 19.65 23.32 -16.13
N ARG A 94 18.40 23.55 -15.81
CA ARG A 94 17.60 24.74 -16.18
C ARG A 94 16.43 24.88 -15.21
N SER A 95 15.76 26.04 -15.22
CA SER A 95 14.49 26.21 -14.55
C SER A 95 13.46 25.21 -15.10
N GLY A 96 12.68 24.61 -14.25
CA GLY A 96 11.68 23.63 -14.59
C GLY A 96 10.56 24.19 -15.45
N THR A 97 9.72 23.30 -15.94
CA THR A 97 8.45 23.68 -16.59
C THR A 97 7.37 23.53 -15.52
N GLU A 98 6.92 24.65 -14.98
CA GLU A 98 5.91 24.67 -13.94
C GLU A 98 4.68 23.84 -14.31
N GLY A 99 4.16 23.10 -13.34
CA GLY A 99 2.81 22.54 -13.36
C GLY A 99 2.54 21.35 -14.26
N LYS A 100 3.55 20.61 -14.66
CA LYS A 100 3.35 19.42 -15.50
C LYS A 100 3.55 18.14 -14.71
N LEU A 101 2.51 17.31 -14.68
CA LEU A 101 2.61 15.91 -14.26
C LEU A 101 3.30 15.11 -15.38
N HIS A 102 4.28 14.31 -15.00
CA HIS A 102 4.98 13.38 -15.87
C HIS A 102 4.67 11.95 -15.44
N GLU A 103 4.62 11.05 -16.42
CA GLU A 103 4.51 9.62 -16.19
C GLU A 103 5.64 8.91 -16.92
N ILE A 104 6.28 7.98 -16.24
CA ILE A 104 7.25 7.06 -16.84
C ILE A 104 6.84 5.62 -16.55
N THR A 105 7.03 4.75 -17.53
CA THR A 105 6.80 3.32 -17.41
C THR A 105 8.13 2.60 -17.31
N VAL A 106 8.32 1.87 -16.21
CA VAL A 106 9.53 1.06 -15.98
C VAL A 106 9.20 -0.40 -16.19
N ASN A 107 9.77 -0.98 -17.23
CA ASN A 107 9.62 -2.40 -17.54
C ASN A 107 10.66 -3.23 -16.77
N ASN A 108 10.28 -4.43 -16.36
CA ASN A 108 11.12 -5.38 -15.61
C ASN A 108 11.76 -4.79 -14.35
N PRO A 109 10.99 -4.14 -13.47
CA PRO A 109 11.52 -3.50 -12.28
C PRO A 109 12.10 -4.52 -11.27
N GLY A 110 11.86 -5.82 -11.43
CA GLY A 110 12.52 -6.89 -10.67
C GLY A 110 14.05 -6.90 -10.79
N ALA A 111 14.62 -6.11 -11.70
CA ALA A 111 16.07 -5.89 -11.74
C ALA A 111 16.58 -5.07 -10.53
N PHE A 112 15.71 -4.38 -9.81
CA PHE A 112 16.05 -3.57 -8.63
C PHE A 112 15.01 -3.62 -7.51
N LEU A 113 13.78 -4.06 -7.76
CA LEU A 113 12.80 -4.34 -6.72
C LEU A 113 13.06 -5.69 -6.09
N ILE A 114 12.83 -5.78 -4.79
CA ILE A 114 12.92 -7.01 -4.01
C ILE A 114 11.62 -7.25 -3.25
N GLU A 115 11.36 -8.48 -2.89
CA GLU A 115 10.33 -8.81 -1.91
C GLU A 115 10.70 -8.26 -0.54
N GLY A 116 9.71 -7.81 0.22
CA GLY A 116 9.92 -7.09 1.47
C GLY A 116 10.18 -5.59 1.25
N ILE A 117 11.04 -5.01 2.07
CA ILE A 117 11.24 -3.57 2.15
C ILE A 117 12.14 -3.07 1.03
N ASN A 118 11.63 -2.14 0.25
CA ASN A 118 12.34 -1.40 -0.79
C ASN A 118 12.56 0.05 -0.33
N THR A 119 13.71 0.61 -0.66
CA THR A 119 14.03 2.00 -0.35
C THR A 119 13.96 2.86 -1.62
N ILE A 120 13.16 3.91 -1.56
CA ILE A 120 13.16 5.00 -2.54
C ILE A 120 14.01 6.16 -1.99
N ALA A 121 14.88 6.70 -2.83
CA ALA A 121 15.70 7.87 -2.50
C ALA A 121 15.64 8.87 -3.66
N VAL A 122 15.53 10.14 -3.33
CA VAL A 122 15.48 11.22 -4.30
C VAL A 122 16.50 12.29 -3.89
N GLN A 123 17.26 12.78 -4.84
CA GLN A 123 17.94 14.05 -4.72
C GLN A 123 17.20 15.07 -5.57
N LEU A 124 16.62 16.07 -4.92
CA LEU A 124 15.84 17.12 -5.57
C LEU A 124 16.71 18.36 -5.73
N PHE A 125 16.68 18.96 -6.89
CA PHE A 125 17.52 20.08 -7.25
C PHE A 125 16.71 21.30 -7.63
N ASN A 126 17.13 22.43 -7.10
CA ASN A 126 16.73 23.74 -7.59
C ASN A 126 17.67 24.21 -8.71
N SER A 127 17.22 25.06 -9.62
CA SER A 127 18.01 25.64 -10.70
C SER A 127 19.01 26.71 -10.19
N SER A 128 18.67 27.37 -9.10
CA SER A 128 19.54 28.32 -8.40
C SER A 128 19.10 28.54 -6.96
N THR A 129 20.01 29.01 -6.10
CA THR A 129 19.70 29.36 -4.72
C THR A 129 18.68 30.51 -4.58
N ASN A 130 18.56 31.34 -5.61
CA ASN A 130 17.64 32.50 -5.61
C ASN A 130 16.34 32.22 -6.38
N ASN A 131 16.08 30.98 -6.79
CA ASN A 131 14.83 30.64 -7.44
C ASN A 131 13.64 31.00 -6.54
N SER A 132 12.50 31.34 -7.17
CA SER A 132 11.29 31.79 -6.46
C SER A 132 10.55 30.65 -5.78
N ASP A 133 10.74 29.43 -6.28
CA ASP A 133 9.96 28.26 -5.94
C ASP A 133 10.72 26.96 -6.17
N LEU A 134 10.18 25.90 -5.65
CA LEU A 134 10.54 24.51 -5.87
C LEU A 134 9.34 23.65 -5.49
N GLY A 135 9.05 22.63 -6.28
CA GLY A 135 7.98 21.69 -5.98
C GLY A 135 8.30 20.28 -6.40
N PHE A 136 7.95 19.32 -5.56
CA PHE A 136 8.15 17.93 -5.85
C PHE A 136 7.05 17.05 -5.26
N ASP A 137 6.55 16.15 -6.10
CA ASP A 137 5.69 15.06 -5.72
C ASP A 137 5.99 13.82 -6.55
N ILE A 138 5.83 12.64 -5.96
CA ILE A 138 6.10 11.38 -6.65
C ILE A 138 5.19 10.28 -6.13
N GLU A 139 4.65 9.49 -7.05
CA GLU A 139 3.84 8.34 -6.78
C GLU A 139 4.32 7.14 -7.61
N ILE A 140 4.58 6.01 -6.95
CA ILE A 140 4.82 4.75 -7.63
C ILE A 140 3.49 4.00 -7.70
N VAL A 141 2.99 3.85 -8.91
CA VAL A 141 1.72 3.17 -9.18
C VAL A 141 2.04 1.79 -9.77
N ARG A 142 1.50 0.75 -9.16
CA ARG A 142 1.32 -0.46 -9.97
C ARG A 142 0.42 -0.03 -11.12
N PRO A 143 0.82 -0.22 -12.40
CA PRO A 143 -0.17 -0.06 -13.44
C PRO A 143 -1.36 -0.90 -12.96
N LYS A 144 -2.54 -0.30 -12.89
CA LYS A 144 -3.77 -1.11 -12.83
C LYS A 144 -3.50 -2.12 -13.90
N LEU A 145 -3.36 -3.40 -13.54
CA LEU A 145 -3.32 -4.50 -14.52
C LEU A 145 -4.39 -4.08 -15.49
N ASP A 146 -3.94 -3.53 -16.63
CA ASP A 146 -4.82 -2.88 -17.60
C ASP A 146 -6.00 -3.78 -17.62
N GLU A 147 -7.19 -3.31 -17.26
CA GLU A 147 -8.38 -4.16 -17.24
C GLU A 147 -8.15 -5.09 -18.39
N ALA A 148 -7.50 -6.25 -18.03
CA ALA A 148 -6.51 -6.99 -18.83
C ALA A 148 -7.12 -7.02 -20.17
N ILE A 149 -6.62 -6.29 -21.15
CA ILE A 149 -7.33 -5.93 -22.36
C ILE A 149 -8.05 -7.20 -22.70
N TYR A 150 -9.28 -7.31 -22.20
CA TYR A 150 -10.12 -8.46 -22.43
C TYR A 150 -10.46 -8.30 -23.91
N THR A 151 -9.43 -8.56 -24.72
CA THR A 151 -9.67 -8.74 -26.13
C THR A 151 -10.62 -9.92 -26.14
N PRO A 152 -11.90 -9.66 -26.40
CA PRO A 152 -12.85 -10.73 -26.50
C PRO A 152 -12.22 -11.75 -27.41
N SER A 153 -12.07 -12.98 -26.95
CA SER A 153 -11.49 -14.07 -27.73
C SER A 153 -12.62 -14.95 -28.30
N PRO A 154 -13.41 -14.44 -29.29
CA PRO A 154 -14.52 -15.20 -29.86
C PRO A 154 -13.96 -16.46 -30.49
N GLY A 155 -14.44 -17.63 -30.01
CA GLY A 155 -13.99 -18.94 -30.48
C GLY A 155 -12.69 -19.46 -29.86
N SER A 156 -12.08 -18.74 -28.93
CA SER A 156 -10.90 -19.16 -28.14
C SER A 156 -11.18 -19.10 -26.64
N ARG A 157 -10.39 -19.85 -25.85
CA ARG A 157 -10.47 -19.78 -24.39
C ARG A 157 -10.08 -18.37 -23.94
N ASN A 158 -10.90 -17.76 -23.08
CA ASN A 158 -10.61 -16.44 -22.50
C ASN A 158 -9.21 -16.45 -21.83
N THR A 159 -8.40 -15.43 -22.07
CA THR A 159 -7.07 -15.28 -21.46
C THR A 159 -7.12 -15.16 -19.94
N ALA A 160 -8.24 -14.70 -19.37
CA ALA A 160 -8.50 -14.68 -17.94
C ALA A 160 -9.08 -16.00 -17.39
N PHE A 161 -9.15 -17.05 -18.19
CA PHE A 161 -9.63 -18.34 -17.72
C PHE A 161 -8.64 -18.95 -16.74
N SER A 162 -9.11 -19.22 -15.52
CA SER A 162 -8.46 -20.10 -14.57
C SER A 162 -9.19 -21.43 -14.51
N SER A 163 -8.46 -22.54 -14.48
CA SER A 163 -9.05 -23.87 -14.26
C SER A 163 -9.51 -24.03 -12.81
N ASN A 164 -9.01 -23.23 -11.91
CA ASN A 164 -9.40 -23.15 -10.51
C ASN A 164 -9.43 -21.67 -10.11
N ALA A 165 -10.62 -21.12 -9.91
CA ALA A 165 -10.82 -19.78 -9.38
C ALA A 165 -11.03 -19.87 -7.86
N PRO A 166 -10.59 -18.89 -7.07
CA PRO A 166 -10.85 -18.91 -5.64
C PRO A 166 -12.34 -18.87 -5.33
N PRO A 167 -12.79 -19.46 -4.19
CA PRO A 167 -14.17 -19.44 -3.76
C PRO A 167 -14.74 -18.02 -3.66
N ASN A 168 -15.99 -17.87 -4.07
CA ASN A 168 -16.70 -16.60 -3.97
C ASN A 168 -17.52 -16.56 -2.68
N ILE A 169 -17.08 -15.72 -1.72
CA ILE A 169 -17.74 -15.51 -0.42
C ILE A 169 -18.63 -14.27 -0.52
N ARG A 170 -19.91 -14.43 -0.26
CA ARG A 170 -20.92 -13.37 -0.37
C ARG A 170 -21.93 -13.42 0.76
N LYS A 171 -22.68 -12.32 0.94
CA LYS A 171 -23.81 -12.22 1.86
C LYS A 171 -23.46 -12.64 3.29
N VAL A 172 -22.25 -12.32 3.74
CA VAL A 172 -21.87 -12.53 5.15
C VAL A 172 -22.80 -11.73 6.04
N LYS A 173 -23.42 -12.38 7.00
CA LYS A 173 -24.36 -11.75 7.93
C LYS A 173 -24.38 -12.48 9.27
N HIS A 174 -24.89 -11.81 10.27
CA HIS A 174 -25.19 -12.40 11.57
C HIS A 174 -26.65 -12.14 11.97
N PHE A 175 -27.16 -13.00 12.84
CA PHE A 175 -28.47 -12.86 13.46
C PHE A 175 -28.41 -13.31 14.93
N PRO A 176 -29.02 -12.56 15.88
CA PRO A 176 -29.72 -11.28 15.72
C PRO A 176 -28.81 -10.13 15.22
N LYS A 177 -29.39 -9.05 14.69
CA LYS A 177 -28.61 -7.88 14.26
C LYS A 177 -28.01 -7.10 15.42
N VAL A 178 -28.64 -7.15 16.58
CA VAL A 178 -28.18 -6.54 17.82
C VAL A 178 -28.34 -7.62 18.91
N PRO A 179 -27.33 -8.48 19.07
CA PRO A 179 -27.39 -9.54 20.08
C PRO A 179 -27.16 -8.97 21.50
N SER A 180 -27.79 -9.55 22.47
CA SER A 180 -27.41 -9.42 23.89
C SER A 180 -26.38 -10.50 24.24
N SER A 181 -25.69 -10.35 25.38
CA SER A 181 -24.71 -11.36 25.84
C SER A 181 -25.29 -12.77 26.04
N GLU A 182 -26.59 -12.87 26.19
CA GLU A 182 -27.31 -14.14 26.43
C GLU A 182 -27.87 -14.73 25.12
N ASP A 183 -27.83 -14.01 24.01
CA ASP A 183 -28.33 -14.49 22.73
C ASP A 183 -27.29 -15.35 22.02
N PRO A 184 -27.66 -16.51 21.45
CA PRO A 184 -26.81 -17.21 20.52
C PRO A 184 -26.74 -16.41 19.20
N VAL A 185 -25.55 -16.27 18.62
CA VAL A 185 -25.37 -15.54 17.35
C VAL A 185 -25.10 -16.53 16.22
N VAL A 186 -25.99 -16.53 15.25
CA VAL A 186 -25.77 -17.29 14.00
C VAL A 186 -25.01 -16.43 13.01
N ILE A 187 -23.86 -16.92 12.55
CA ILE A 187 -23.10 -16.34 11.44
C ILE A 187 -23.37 -17.18 10.18
N SER A 188 -23.64 -16.52 9.07
CA SER A 188 -23.85 -17.19 7.80
C SER A 188 -23.17 -16.47 6.65
N ALA A 189 -22.72 -17.25 5.65
CA ALA A 189 -22.13 -16.75 4.42
C ALA A 189 -22.53 -17.65 3.24
N LYS A 190 -22.84 -17.05 2.09
CA LYS A 190 -22.97 -17.82 0.85
C LYS A 190 -21.59 -18.02 0.23
N VAL A 191 -21.18 -19.27 0.07
CA VAL A 191 -19.88 -19.65 -0.49
C VAL A 191 -20.09 -20.56 -1.67
N THR A 192 -19.59 -20.15 -2.83
CA THR A 192 -19.70 -20.92 -4.07
C THR A 192 -18.35 -21.06 -4.76
N ASP A 193 -18.10 -22.23 -5.29
CA ASP A 193 -16.94 -22.54 -6.10
C ASP A 193 -17.34 -23.48 -7.24
N LEU A 194 -16.74 -23.32 -8.43
CA LEU A 194 -17.02 -24.17 -9.60
C LEU A 194 -16.54 -25.61 -9.38
N ASP A 195 -15.46 -25.78 -8.65
CA ASP A 195 -14.86 -27.08 -8.35
C ASP A 195 -15.42 -27.70 -7.05
N GLY A 196 -16.35 -27.00 -6.41
CA GLY A 196 -16.96 -27.37 -5.13
C GLY A 196 -16.26 -26.79 -3.93
N VAL A 197 -17.01 -26.59 -2.84
CA VAL A 197 -16.52 -26.07 -1.59
C VAL A 197 -16.13 -27.22 -0.66
N GLY A 198 -14.85 -27.35 -0.33
CA GLY A 198 -14.35 -28.41 0.55
C GLY A 198 -14.70 -28.19 2.02
N SER A 199 -14.44 -27.00 2.54
CA SER A 199 -14.79 -26.59 3.90
C SER A 199 -14.91 -25.07 4.01
N VAL A 200 -15.73 -24.61 4.96
CA VAL A 200 -15.86 -23.20 5.30
C VAL A 200 -15.63 -23.06 6.80
N THR A 201 -14.75 -22.18 7.19
CA THR A 201 -14.38 -21.93 8.59
C THR A 201 -14.67 -20.49 8.95
N LEU A 202 -15.25 -20.26 10.10
CA LEU A 202 -15.35 -18.95 10.74
C LEU A 202 -14.19 -18.79 11.72
N GLU A 203 -13.44 -17.72 11.56
CA GLU A 203 -12.46 -17.30 12.57
C GLU A 203 -13.00 -16.09 13.31
N TYR A 204 -12.96 -16.13 14.63
CA TYR A 204 -13.38 -15.01 15.48
C TYR A 204 -12.45 -14.82 16.67
N CYS A 205 -12.35 -13.59 17.13
CA CYS A 205 -11.60 -13.22 18.31
C CYS A 205 -12.52 -12.54 19.32
N VAL A 206 -12.44 -12.94 20.59
CA VAL A 206 -13.21 -12.31 21.67
C VAL A 206 -12.38 -11.22 22.32
N VAL A 207 -12.91 -10.01 22.32
CA VAL A 207 -12.27 -8.84 22.95
C VAL A 207 -13.21 -8.22 23.98
N SER A 208 -12.64 -7.53 24.99
CA SER A 208 -13.45 -6.80 25.95
C SER A 208 -14.25 -5.68 25.29
N ALA A 209 -15.43 -5.38 25.79
CA ALA A 209 -16.29 -4.32 25.28
C ALA A 209 -15.52 -2.98 25.21
N GLY A 210 -15.58 -2.33 24.04
CA GLY A 210 -14.85 -1.09 23.77
C GLY A 210 -13.34 -1.26 23.50
N SER A 211 -12.83 -2.49 23.48
CA SER A 211 -11.45 -2.82 23.13
C SER A 211 -11.35 -3.41 21.73
N TYR A 212 -10.13 -3.42 21.20
CA TYR A 212 -9.77 -4.20 20.04
C TYR A 212 -8.33 -4.71 20.19
N VAL A 213 -7.99 -5.77 19.51
CA VAL A 213 -6.61 -6.27 19.44
C VAL A 213 -6.04 -5.83 18.10
N PRO A 214 -5.12 -4.85 18.06
CA PRO A 214 -4.53 -4.41 16.80
C PRO A 214 -3.64 -5.50 16.23
N ALA A 215 -3.68 -5.71 14.91
CA ALA A 215 -2.78 -6.64 14.23
C ALA A 215 -1.31 -6.24 14.39
N LYS A 216 -1.06 -4.94 14.48
CA LYS A 216 0.29 -4.39 14.62
C LYS A 216 0.38 -3.51 15.86
N LEU A 217 1.49 -3.62 16.57
CA LEU A 217 1.78 -2.79 17.74
C LEU A 217 2.32 -1.42 17.31
N PRO A 218 2.00 -0.35 18.06
CA PRO A 218 2.67 0.92 17.89
C PRO A 218 4.17 0.74 18.14
N HIS A 219 4.99 1.39 17.34
CA HIS A 219 6.43 1.27 17.48
C HIS A 219 6.89 1.82 18.84
N PRO A 220 7.79 1.09 19.56
CA PRO A 220 8.21 1.46 20.93
C PRO A 220 9.03 2.75 21.02
N VAL A 221 9.56 3.25 19.89
CA VAL A 221 10.33 4.51 19.83
C VAL A 221 9.42 5.62 19.33
N PRO A 222 9.25 6.74 20.04
CA PRO A 222 8.49 7.88 19.57
C PRO A 222 9.19 8.53 18.36
N ASN A 223 8.40 9.07 17.43
CA ASN A 223 8.86 9.77 16.22
C ASN A 223 9.57 8.92 15.16
N ILE A 224 9.19 7.67 15.04
CA ILE A 224 9.61 6.84 13.90
C ILE A 224 8.80 7.24 12.66
N PRO A 225 9.42 7.20 11.45
CA PRO A 225 8.71 7.40 10.21
C PRO A 225 7.43 6.55 10.14
N VAL A 226 6.34 7.14 9.68
CA VAL A 226 5.00 6.49 9.58
C VAL A 226 5.06 5.15 8.84
N ASN A 227 6.06 4.96 8.00
CA ASN A 227 6.29 3.76 7.19
C ASN A 227 7.36 2.80 7.77
N SER A 228 7.77 2.98 9.04
CA SER A 228 8.64 1.98 9.67
C SER A 228 7.88 0.66 9.83
N PRO A 229 8.55 -0.50 9.67
CA PRO A 229 7.92 -1.79 9.89
C PRO A 229 7.27 -1.81 11.27
N GLN A 230 5.95 -1.93 11.29
CA GLN A 230 5.23 -2.09 12.55
C GLN A 230 5.49 -3.50 13.06
N LEU A 231 5.68 -3.62 14.37
CA LEU A 231 5.83 -4.93 14.99
C LEU A 231 4.50 -5.68 14.94
N GLU A 232 4.54 -6.92 14.49
CA GLU A 232 3.38 -7.80 14.60
C GLU A 232 2.99 -7.97 16.07
N ASN A 233 1.70 -8.02 16.32
CA ASN A 233 1.18 -8.21 17.67
C ASN A 233 0.96 -9.71 17.94
N PRO A 234 1.78 -10.37 18.76
CA PRO A 234 1.59 -11.80 19.04
C PRO A 234 0.20 -12.12 19.60
N LYS A 235 -0.41 -11.20 20.36
CA LYS A 235 -1.76 -11.37 20.89
C LYS A 235 -2.84 -11.37 19.81
N TYR A 236 -2.56 -10.82 18.65
CA TYR A 236 -3.49 -10.85 17.54
C TYR A 236 -3.62 -12.26 16.98
N GLU A 237 -2.50 -12.96 16.83
CA GLU A 237 -2.47 -14.35 16.33
C GLU A 237 -3.02 -15.35 17.37
N GLU A 238 -2.77 -15.11 18.66
CA GLU A 238 -3.15 -16.04 19.73
C GLU A 238 -4.65 -16.03 20.06
N GLY A 239 -5.37 -14.97 19.70
CA GLY A 239 -6.76 -14.75 20.12
C GLY A 239 -7.83 -15.38 19.22
N TRP A 240 -7.47 -15.90 18.06
CA TRP A 240 -8.42 -16.41 17.08
C TRP A 240 -8.89 -17.83 17.37
N VAL A 241 -10.19 -18.02 17.25
CA VAL A 241 -10.86 -19.32 17.40
C VAL A 241 -11.48 -19.70 16.06
N SER A 242 -11.08 -20.84 15.53
CA SER A 242 -11.62 -21.39 14.29
C SER A 242 -12.79 -22.33 14.57
N VAL A 243 -13.91 -22.13 13.88
CA VAL A 243 -15.11 -22.98 13.98
C VAL A 243 -15.58 -23.37 12.59
N LEU A 244 -15.79 -24.66 12.38
CA LEU A 244 -16.28 -25.16 11.10
C LEU A 244 -17.75 -24.76 10.90
N MET A 245 -18.05 -24.17 9.76
CA MET A 245 -19.40 -23.87 9.31
C MET A 245 -19.98 -25.05 8.52
N ASN A 246 -21.31 -25.16 8.46
CA ASN A 246 -21.97 -26.24 7.72
C ASN A 246 -23.10 -25.73 6.83
N ASP A 247 -23.43 -26.51 5.80
CA ASP A 247 -24.55 -26.35 4.87
C ASP A 247 -25.39 -27.66 4.91
N LYS A 248 -25.90 -28.00 6.13
CA LYS A 248 -26.63 -29.25 6.40
C LYS A 248 -28.07 -29.06 6.87
N GLY A 249 -28.52 -27.80 6.99
CA GLY A 249 -29.83 -27.48 7.56
C GLY A 249 -29.86 -27.61 9.09
N GLU A 250 -28.71 -27.47 9.77
CA GLU A 250 -28.60 -27.60 11.24
C GLU A 250 -27.59 -26.56 11.79
N GLY A 251 -27.52 -26.37 13.10
CA GLY A 251 -26.53 -25.51 13.76
C GLY A 251 -26.62 -24.03 13.35
N GLY A 252 -27.81 -23.55 12.99
CA GLY A 252 -28.04 -22.18 12.47
C GLY A 252 -28.22 -22.10 10.97
N ASP A 253 -27.91 -23.16 10.24
CA ASP A 253 -28.24 -23.26 8.83
C ASP A 253 -29.73 -23.59 8.68
N LEU A 254 -30.41 -22.86 7.78
CA LEU A 254 -31.86 -22.97 7.58
C LEU A 254 -32.24 -23.99 6.50
N GLN A 255 -31.36 -24.27 5.56
CA GLN A 255 -31.64 -25.13 4.42
C GLN A 255 -30.36 -25.81 3.93
N ALA A 256 -30.35 -27.13 3.96
CA ALA A 256 -29.21 -27.90 3.48
C ALA A 256 -28.98 -27.74 1.96
N ARG A 257 -27.73 -27.65 1.56
CA ARG A 257 -27.27 -27.66 0.15
C ARG A 257 -27.77 -26.46 -0.67
N ASP A 258 -27.81 -25.28 -0.02
CA ASP A 258 -28.14 -24.03 -0.73
C ASP A 258 -26.92 -23.10 -0.86
N ASP A 259 -25.73 -23.63 -0.58
CA ASP A 259 -24.44 -22.93 -0.54
C ASP A 259 -24.35 -21.86 0.57
N VAL A 260 -25.28 -21.84 1.53
CA VAL A 260 -25.22 -20.94 2.68
C VAL A 260 -24.68 -21.70 3.88
N TYR A 261 -23.44 -21.50 4.17
CA TYR A 261 -22.75 -22.07 5.31
C TYR A 261 -23.06 -21.26 6.57
N SER A 262 -23.39 -21.95 7.64
CA SER A 262 -23.76 -21.30 8.89
C SER A 262 -23.10 -21.97 10.11
N VAL A 263 -22.94 -21.19 11.18
CA VAL A 263 -22.53 -21.66 12.49
C VAL A 263 -23.17 -20.81 13.58
N THR A 264 -23.51 -21.43 14.69
CA THR A 264 -24.01 -20.73 15.88
C THR A 264 -22.87 -20.55 16.88
N LEU A 265 -22.53 -19.30 17.17
CA LEU A 265 -21.63 -18.97 18.27
C LEU A 265 -22.34 -19.14 19.61
N PRO A 266 -21.70 -19.72 20.64
CA PRO A 266 -22.28 -19.84 21.98
C PRO A 266 -22.46 -18.44 22.60
N VAL A 267 -23.39 -18.37 23.55
CA VAL A 267 -23.62 -17.16 24.36
C VAL A 267 -22.35 -16.68 25.06
N ASN A 268 -22.28 -15.39 25.36
CA ASN A 268 -21.12 -14.72 25.99
C ASN A 268 -19.80 -14.79 25.14
N LYS A 269 -19.91 -14.88 23.82
CA LYS A 269 -18.77 -14.88 22.88
C LYS A 269 -18.83 -13.74 21.83
N HIS A 270 -19.65 -12.73 22.11
CA HIS A 270 -19.84 -11.57 21.20
C HIS A 270 -20.10 -10.30 22.01
#